data_b8d8dd04e11eab2f520f9520021099ad
#
_entry.id   b8d8dd04e11eab2f520f9520021099ad
#
_cell.length_a   1.000
_cell.length_b   1.000
_cell.length_c   1.000
_cell.angle_alpha   90.00
_cell.angle_beta   90.00
_cell.angle_gamma   90.00
#
_symmetry.space_group_name_H-M   'P 1'
#
loop_
_entity.id
_entity.type
_entity.pdbx_description
1 polymer ?
#
loop_
_entity_poly.entity_id
_entity_poly.type
_entity_poly.pdbx_seq_one_letter_code
_entity_poly.pdbx_strand_id
1 'polypeptide(L)'
;ATFLPAVSVRDNPEGDPILFTEEPHEVYMRGPTNTDRELDISSLTLNWDLDNFSITAITSEQDWENAEQYPADSTSTGILMRASEGTNKTFTQEVRLSGQTDTLNWIVGGFYMDDERTDMLDIQFQENIAFGFAPFFNNNRPLYENEVTALFADVTYSVSDRTRLGFGVRDTTEKKVHSTFSAGIFPFCGGTEPFIQK
;
A
#
# COMPACT_ATOMS: atom_id res chain seq x y z
N ALA A 1 11.81 -23.71 -2.44
CA ALA A 1 10.53 -24.41 -2.45
C ALA A 1 10.65 -25.92 -2.12
N THR A 2 11.85 -26.46 -1.93
CA THR A 2 12.08 -27.90 -1.67
C THR A 2 12.12 -28.25 -0.18
N PHE A 3 11.99 -27.31 0.70
CA PHE A 3 12.21 -27.54 2.13
C PHE A 3 10.96 -27.95 2.90
N LEU A 4 9.81 -27.41 2.53
CA LEU A 4 8.56 -27.65 3.23
C LEU A 4 7.87 -28.98 2.93
N PRO A 5 7.94 -29.55 1.71
CA PRO A 5 7.21 -30.77 1.41
C PRO A 5 7.70 -32.01 2.16
N ALA A 6 8.99 -32.12 2.39
CA ALA A 6 9.56 -33.31 3.04
C ALA A 6 9.26 -33.37 4.55
N VAL A 7 8.99 -32.22 5.12
CA VAL A 7 8.78 -32.05 6.55
C VAL A 7 7.31 -32.22 6.91
N SER A 8 6.46 -31.72 6.06
CA SER A 8 5.04 -31.68 6.34
C SER A 8 4.31 -33.02 6.14
N VAL A 9 4.83 -33.93 5.32
CA VAL A 9 4.22 -35.25 5.13
C VAL A 9 4.27 -36.12 6.40
N ARG A 10 5.20 -35.86 7.29
CA ARG A 10 5.34 -36.62 8.52
C ARG A 10 4.45 -36.17 9.67
N ASP A 11 3.98 -34.97 9.62
CA ASP A 11 3.73 -34.22 10.85
C ASP A 11 2.46 -33.40 10.83
N ASN A 12 1.52 -33.76 9.97
CA ASN A 12 0.17 -33.27 10.06
C ASN A 12 -0.40 -33.73 11.42
N PRO A 13 -0.61 -32.85 12.39
CA PRO A 13 -1.01 -33.24 13.74
C PRO A 13 -2.35 -33.98 13.81
N GLU A 14 -3.13 -33.92 12.74
CA GLU A 14 -4.42 -34.56 12.64
C GLU A 14 -4.37 -35.86 11.82
N GLY A 15 -3.20 -36.25 11.32
CA GLY A 15 -3.02 -37.49 10.59
C GLY A 15 -3.58 -37.51 9.16
N ASP A 16 -4.08 -36.36 8.69
CA ASP A 16 -4.54 -36.22 7.31
C ASP A 16 -3.37 -36.12 6.35
N PRO A 17 -3.44 -36.73 5.15
CA PRO A 17 -2.38 -36.57 4.17
C PRO A 17 -2.27 -35.12 3.72
N ILE A 18 -1.05 -34.65 3.51
CA ILE A 18 -0.84 -33.36 2.88
C ILE A 18 -1.25 -33.47 1.42
N LEU A 19 -2.24 -32.68 1.08
CA LEU A 19 -2.79 -32.68 -0.25
C LEU A 19 -2.09 -31.63 -1.10
N PHE A 20 -1.65 -32.04 -2.27
CA PHE A 20 -1.17 -31.17 -3.33
C PHE A 20 -2.05 -31.37 -4.54
N THR A 21 -2.29 -30.33 -5.30
CA THR A 21 -2.96 -30.45 -6.59
C THR A 21 -1.95 -30.29 -7.72
N GLU A 22 -2.13 -31.05 -8.79
CA GLU A 22 -1.40 -30.90 -10.05
C GLU A 22 -2.18 -30.00 -11.04
N GLU A 23 -3.41 -29.65 -10.70
CA GLU A 23 -4.27 -28.82 -11.52
C GLU A 23 -3.89 -27.34 -11.36
N PRO A 24 -3.64 -26.62 -12.48
CA PRO A 24 -3.44 -25.17 -12.45
C PRO A 24 -4.68 -24.49 -11.86
N HIS A 25 -4.48 -23.53 -10.99
CA HIS A 25 -5.54 -22.71 -10.34
C HIS A 25 -6.30 -23.41 -9.19
N GLU A 26 -5.90 -24.62 -8.80
CA GLU A 26 -6.39 -25.25 -7.59
C GLU A 26 -5.36 -25.20 -6.47
N VAL A 27 -5.82 -25.03 -5.24
CA VAL A 27 -4.96 -25.00 -4.07
C VAL A 27 -5.67 -25.67 -2.89
N TYR A 28 -4.97 -26.54 -2.18
CA TYR A 28 -5.44 -27.08 -0.92
C TYR A 28 -4.86 -26.27 0.22
N MET A 29 -5.71 -25.45 0.85
CA MET A 29 -5.33 -24.64 2.00
C MET A 29 -6.20 -24.98 3.20
N ARG A 30 -5.58 -25.02 4.38
CA ARG A 30 -6.27 -25.22 5.64
C ARG A 30 -6.17 -23.96 6.49
N GLY A 31 -7.30 -23.48 6.93
CA GLY A 31 -7.42 -22.31 7.76
C GLY A 31 -8.32 -21.23 7.13
N PRO A 32 -8.62 -20.18 7.87
CA PRO A 32 -9.44 -19.11 7.38
C PRO A 32 -8.74 -18.38 6.23
N THR A 33 -9.51 -18.07 5.20
CA THR A 33 -9.09 -17.23 4.09
C THR A 33 -10.16 -16.17 3.90
N ASN A 34 -9.83 -14.95 4.23
CA ASN A 34 -10.71 -13.81 4.05
C ASN A 34 -9.93 -12.57 3.67
N THR A 35 -10.58 -11.72 2.91
CA THR A 35 -10.09 -10.39 2.57
C THR A 35 -11.26 -9.44 2.65
N ASP A 36 -11.09 -8.39 3.41
CA ASP A 36 -12.03 -7.27 3.52
C ASP A 36 -11.30 -6.00 3.11
N ARG A 37 -11.92 -5.22 2.23
CA ARG A 37 -11.35 -3.98 1.71
C ARG A 37 -12.42 -2.93 1.57
N GLU A 38 -12.12 -1.76 2.07
CA GLU A 38 -12.95 -0.58 1.94
C GLU A 38 -12.14 0.55 1.33
N LEU A 39 -12.78 1.31 0.45
CA LEU A 39 -12.18 2.47 -0.20
C LEU A 39 -13.22 3.55 -0.33
N ASP A 40 -13.02 4.63 0.40
CA ASP A 40 -13.81 5.83 0.30
C ASP A 40 -13.02 6.94 -0.39
N ILE A 41 -13.63 7.55 -1.40
CA ILE A 41 -13.05 8.68 -2.10
C ILE A 41 -14.06 9.82 -2.15
N SER A 42 -13.66 10.96 -1.65
CA SER A 42 -14.41 12.21 -1.71
C SER A 42 -13.63 13.27 -2.46
N SER A 43 -14.28 13.98 -3.37
CA SER A 43 -13.67 15.06 -4.11
C SER A 43 -14.61 16.23 -4.30
N LEU A 44 -14.08 17.44 -4.14
CA LEU A 44 -14.76 18.69 -4.40
C LEU A 44 -13.96 19.51 -5.41
N THR A 45 -14.60 19.91 -6.50
CA THR A 45 -14.03 20.82 -7.48
C THR A 45 -14.85 22.11 -7.51
N LEU A 46 -14.16 23.23 -7.34
CA LEU A 46 -14.71 24.57 -7.48
C LEU A 46 -14.07 25.23 -8.69
N ASN A 47 -14.90 25.74 -9.60
CA ASN A 47 -14.49 26.55 -10.74
C ASN A 47 -15.08 27.95 -10.60
N TRP A 48 -14.24 28.94 -10.77
CA TRP A 48 -14.66 30.33 -10.76
C TRP A 48 -14.11 31.01 -12.01
N ASP A 49 -15.00 31.30 -12.93
CA ASP A 49 -14.66 31.97 -14.19
C ASP A 49 -14.79 33.49 -14.02
N LEU A 50 -13.69 34.16 -14.36
CA LEU A 50 -13.56 35.61 -14.38
C LEU A 50 -13.34 36.05 -15.84
N ASP A 51 -13.48 37.32 -16.15
CA ASP A 51 -13.45 37.80 -17.54
C ASP A 51 -12.20 37.40 -18.33
N ASN A 52 -11.03 37.32 -17.67
CA ASN A 52 -9.75 37.07 -18.35
C ASN A 52 -9.03 35.80 -17.86
N PHE A 53 -9.52 35.16 -16.83
CA PHE A 53 -8.90 33.95 -16.27
C PHE A 53 -9.91 33.15 -15.44
N SER A 54 -9.60 31.90 -15.21
CA SER A 54 -10.39 31.02 -14.37
C SER A 54 -9.55 30.51 -13.19
N ILE A 55 -10.20 30.33 -12.05
CA ILE A 55 -9.63 29.68 -10.87
C ILE A 55 -10.29 28.32 -10.73
N THR A 56 -9.48 27.29 -10.63
CA THR A 56 -9.94 25.93 -10.29
C THR A 56 -9.29 25.50 -8.99
N ALA A 57 -10.09 25.09 -8.02
CA ALA A 57 -9.61 24.48 -6.80
C ALA A 57 -10.18 23.06 -6.70
N ILE A 58 -9.32 22.08 -6.41
CA ILE A 58 -9.68 20.67 -6.28
C ILE A 58 -9.17 20.20 -4.93
N THR A 59 -10.09 19.67 -4.11
CA THR A 59 -9.77 19.02 -2.85
C THR A 59 -10.22 17.58 -2.94
N SER A 60 -9.39 16.62 -2.52
CA SER A 60 -9.77 15.22 -2.47
C SER A 60 -9.22 14.56 -1.22
N GLU A 61 -10.05 13.68 -0.67
CA GLU A 61 -9.69 12.78 0.42
C GLU A 61 -9.93 11.34 -0.03
N GLN A 62 -9.00 10.47 0.30
CA GLN A 62 -9.12 9.05 0.11
C GLN A 62 -8.80 8.35 1.42
N ASP A 63 -9.70 7.45 1.83
CA ASP A 63 -9.52 6.54 2.95
C ASP A 63 -9.56 5.11 2.41
N TRP A 64 -8.54 4.33 2.68
CA TRP A 64 -8.45 2.94 2.29
C TRP A 64 -8.12 2.08 3.49
N GLU A 65 -8.89 1.03 3.66
CA GLU A 65 -8.68 0.01 4.68
C GLU A 65 -8.61 -1.38 4.06
N ASN A 66 -7.76 -2.22 4.59
CA ASN A 66 -7.63 -3.61 4.17
C ASN A 66 -7.35 -4.50 5.37
N ALA A 67 -8.07 -5.57 5.44
CA ALA A 67 -7.81 -6.67 6.36
C ALA A 67 -7.81 -7.99 5.59
N GLU A 68 -6.74 -8.77 5.72
CA GLU A 68 -6.65 -10.06 5.07
C GLU A 68 -6.04 -11.11 5.98
N GLN A 69 -6.51 -12.31 5.85
CA GLN A 69 -5.98 -13.48 6.56
C GLN A 69 -5.99 -14.69 5.64
N TYR A 70 -4.87 -15.41 5.60
CA TYR A 70 -4.77 -16.63 4.82
C TYR A 70 -3.62 -17.53 5.29
N PRO A 71 -3.70 -18.85 5.03
CA PRO A 71 -2.59 -19.77 5.19
C PRO A 71 -1.47 -19.43 4.19
N ALA A 72 -0.30 -19.02 4.68
CA ALA A 72 0.80 -18.58 3.83
C ALA A 72 1.70 -19.75 3.37
N ASP A 73 1.52 -20.92 3.93
CA ASP A 73 2.23 -22.15 3.50
C ASP A 73 1.65 -22.76 2.23
N SER A 74 0.46 -22.30 1.79
CA SER A 74 -0.23 -22.82 0.61
C SER A 74 -0.38 -24.35 0.59
N THR A 75 -0.54 -24.96 1.79
CA THR A 75 -0.69 -26.40 1.97
C THR A 75 -1.92 -26.72 2.81
N SER A 76 -2.30 -27.98 2.85
CA SER A 76 -3.38 -28.47 3.71
C SER A 76 -3.00 -28.54 5.19
N THR A 77 -1.77 -28.19 5.56
CA THR A 77 -1.31 -28.29 6.95
C THR A 77 -1.71 -27.09 7.81
N GLY A 78 -1.81 -25.91 7.23
CA GLY A 78 -2.13 -24.68 7.95
C GLY A 78 -1.10 -24.31 9.02
N ILE A 79 0.17 -24.64 8.81
CA ILE A 79 1.25 -24.38 9.79
C ILE A 79 1.57 -22.90 9.85
N LEU A 80 1.50 -22.21 8.73
CA LEU A 80 1.87 -20.81 8.61
C LEU A 80 0.64 -19.97 8.29
N MET A 81 0.24 -19.13 9.22
CA MET A 81 -0.83 -18.18 9.03
C MET A 81 -0.24 -16.76 8.84
N ARG A 82 -0.80 -16.05 7.90
CA ARG A 82 -0.54 -14.64 7.70
C ARG A 82 -1.83 -13.85 7.91
N ALA A 83 -1.73 -12.79 8.70
CA ALA A 83 -2.74 -11.76 8.77
C ALA A 83 -2.09 -10.42 8.49
N SER A 84 -2.75 -9.57 7.74
CA SER A 84 -2.31 -8.20 7.54
C SER A 84 -3.48 -7.25 7.59
N GLU A 85 -3.25 -6.09 8.19
CA GLU A 85 -4.16 -4.96 8.24
C GLU A 85 -3.40 -3.75 7.72
N GLY A 86 -4.05 -2.95 6.90
CA GLY A 86 -3.46 -1.75 6.34
C GLY A 86 -4.48 -0.63 6.27
N THR A 87 -4.01 0.58 6.51
CA THR A 87 -4.79 1.81 6.27
C THR A 87 -3.96 2.77 5.44
N ASN A 88 -4.62 3.51 4.58
CA ASN A 88 -3.99 4.62 3.86
C ASN A 88 -4.97 5.79 3.83
N LYS A 89 -4.50 6.94 4.28
CA LYS A 89 -5.22 8.21 4.25
C LYS A 89 -4.45 9.19 3.40
N THR A 90 -5.10 9.65 2.34
CA THR A 90 -4.49 10.60 1.42
C THR A 90 -5.36 11.83 1.30
N PHE A 91 -4.80 12.98 1.60
CA PHE A 91 -5.39 14.28 1.33
C PHE A 91 -4.66 14.96 0.20
N THR A 92 -5.38 15.55 -0.76
CA THR A 92 -4.79 16.36 -1.82
C THR A 92 -5.52 17.67 -1.99
N GLN A 93 -4.76 18.71 -2.29
CA GLN A 93 -5.26 20.03 -2.62
C GLN A 93 -4.52 20.56 -3.84
N GLU A 94 -5.27 21.00 -4.85
CA GLU A 94 -4.71 21.68 -6.00
C GLU A 94 -5.45 22.98 -6.27
N VAL A 95 -4.70 24.03 -6.57
CA VAL A 95 -5.25 25.33 -7.01
C VAL A 95 -4.57 25.72 -8.30
N ARG A 96 -5.35 26.03 -9.31
CA ARG A 96 -4.92 26.46 -10.64
C ARG A 96 -5.51 27.82 -11.00
N LEU A 97 -4.69 28.64 -11.62
CA LEU A 97 -5.10 29.81 -12.37
C LEU A 97 -4.83 29.51 -13.82
N SER A 98 -5.77 29.75 -14.71
CA SER A 98 -5.62 29.58 -16.15
C SER A 98 -6.24 30.73 -16.91
N GLY A 99 -5.63 31.09 -18.00
CA GLY A 99 -6.14 32.16 -18.86
C GLY A 99 -5.81 31.92 -20.33
N GLN A 100 -6.59 32.56 -21.18
CA GLN A 100 -6.47 32.44 -22.62
C GLN A 100 -6.65 33.80 -23.28
N THR A 101 -5.80 34.05 -24.29
CA THR A 101 -5.95 35.13 -25.24
C THR A 101 -5.94 34.53 -26.66
N ASP A 102 -6.05 35.34 -27.70
CA ASP A 102 -6.00 34.88 -29.09
C ASP A 102 -4.71 34.10 -29.43
N THR A 103 -3.60 34.42 -28.74
CA THR A 103 -2.29 33.83 -29.05
C THR A 103 -1.65 33.09 -27.87
N LEU A 104 -2.13 33.28 -26.66
CA LEU A 104 -1.51 32.72 -25.45
C LEU A 104 -2.51 31.94 -24.62
N ASN A 105 -2.17 30.68 -24.29
CA ASN A 105 -2.81 29.90 -23.24
C ASN A 105 -1.81 29.67 -22.12
N TRP A 106 -2.22 29.86 -20.90
CA TRP A 106 -1.35 29.67 -19.76
C TRP A 106 -2.08 29.05 -18.57
N ILE A 107 -1.34 28.34 -17.76
CA ILE A 107 -1.77 27.81 -16.49
C ILE A 107 -0.62 27.96 -15.48
N VAL A 108 -0.97 28.29 -14.25
CA VAL A 108 -0.07 28.26 -13.10
C VAL A 108 -0.81 27.67 -11.93
N GLY A 109 -0.15 26.85 -11.12
CA GLY A 109 -0.81 26.23 -10.00
C GLY A 109 0.14 25.74 -8.93
N GLY A 110 -0.48 25.36 -7.82
CA GLY A 110 0.16 24.71 -6.69
C GLY A 110 -0.58 23.43 -6.33
N PHE A 111 0.18 22.46 -5.87
CA PHE A 111 -0.31 21.16 -5.44
C PHE A 111 0.26 20.83 -4.07
N TYR A 112 -0.58 20.26 -3.22
CA TYR A 112 -0.21 19.70 -1.94
C TYR A 112 -0.79 18.28 -1.81
N MET A 113 -0.04 17.38 -1.19
CA MET A 113 -0.49 16.05 -0.81
C MET A 113 0.09 15.69 0.55
N ASP A 114 -0.74 15.12 1.38
CA ASP A 114 -0.37 14.47 2.62
C ASP A 114 -0.91 13.03 2.59
N ASP A 115 -0.01 12.07 2.76
CA ASP A 115 -0.30 10.64 2.64
C ASP A 115 0.29 9.91 3.84
N GLU A 116 -0.58 9.26 4.61
CA GLU A 116 -0.22 8.44 5.75
C GLU A 116 -0.68 7.01 5.50
N ARG A 117 0.26 6.07 5.58
CA ARG A 117 -0.02 4.65 5.43
C ARG A 117 0.53 3.86 6.60
N THR A 118 -0.31 3.03 7.17
CA THR A 118 0.09 2.00 8.13
C THR A 118 -0.12 0.63 7.52
N ASP A 119 0.80 -0.28 7.80
CA ASP A 119 0.65 -1.69 7.50
C ASP A 119 0.97 -2.48 8.77
N MET A 120 0.15 -3.46 9.09
CA MET A 120 0.44 -4.44 10.10
C MET A 120 0.56 -5.80 9.43
N LEU A 121 1.64 -6.49 9.69
CA LEU A 121 1.86 -7.85 9.22
C LEU A 121 2.13 -8.77 10.40
N ASP A 122 1.22 -9.69 10.62
CA ASP A 122 1.37 -10.78 11.57
C ASP A 122 1.65 -12.08 10.82
N ILE A 123 2.77 -12.71 11.15
CA ILE A 123 3.11 -14.05 10.71
C ILE A 123 3.11 -14.95 11.94
N GLN A 124 2.28 -15.97 11.91
CA GLN A 124 2.13 -16.91 13.02
C GLN A 124 2.43 -18.31 12.52
N PHE A 125 3.39 -18.95 13.15
CA PHE A 125 3.56 -20.38 13.04
C PHE A 125 2.74 -21.04 14.12
N GLN A 126 1.83 -21.91 13.73
CA GLN A 126 1.07 -22.73 14.66
C GLN A 126 1.97 -23.76 15.29
N GLU A 127 1.59 -24.22 16.48
CA GLU A 127 2.31 -25.26 17.18
C GLU A 127 2.48 -26.49 16.26
N ASN A 128 3.72 -26.83 16.00
CA ASN A 128 4.03 -28.05 15.28
C ASN A 128 4.68 -29.04 16.25
N ILE A 129 3.87 -29.95 16.76
CA ILE A 129 4.26 -30.95 17.76
C ILE A 129 5.42 -31.82 17.25
N ALA A 130 5.49 -32.02 15.94
CA ALA A 130 6.51 -32.87 15.34
C ALA A 130 7.90 -32.26 15.30
N PHE A 131 8.01 -30.94 15.29
CA PHE A 131 9.29 -30.24 15.36
C PHE A 131 9.67 -29.81 16.78
N GLY A 132 8.76 -29.95 17.74
CA GLY A 132 8.98 -29.47 19.11
C GLY A 132 9.13 -27.94 19.18
N PHE A 133 8.63 -27.23 18.17
CA PHE A 133 8.64 -25.79 18.18
C PHE A 133 7.45 -25.23 18.94
N ALA A 134 7.71 -24.32 19.84
CA ALA A 134 6.69 -23.46 20.35
C ALA A 134 6.13 -22.58 19.23
N PRO A 135 4.84 -22.24 19.25
CA PRO A 135 4.30 -21.26 18.31
C PRO A 135 5.14 -20.00 18.39
N PHE A 136 5.52 -19.46 17.22
CA PHE A 136 6.16 -18.16 17.21
C PHE A 136 5.33 -17.20 16.36
N PHE A 137 5.46 -15.93 16.67
CA PHE A 137 4.84 -14.87 15.89
C PHE A 137 5.86 -13.78 15.60
N ASN A 138 5.66 -13.12 14.49
CA ASN A 138 6.33 -11.88 14.13
C ASN A 138 5.28 -10.85 13.78
N ASN A 139 5.30 -9.73 14.48
CA ASN A 139 4.44 -8.59 14.23
C ASN A 139 5.30 -7.45 13.72
N ASN A 140 4.98 -6.94 12.55
CA ASN A 140 5.66 -5.81 11.94
C ASN A 140 4.63 -4.70 11.68
N ARG A 141 4.96 -3.48 12.10
CA ARG A 141 4.08 -2.30 12.01
C ARG A 141 4.84 -1.12 11.41
N PRO A 142 5.00 -1.07 10.10
CA PRO A 142 5.55 0.10 9.44
C PRO A 142 4.52 1.25 9.39
N LEU A 143 5.03 2.46 9.52
CA LEU A 143 4.33 3.70 9.25
C LEU A 143 5.09 4.44 8.15
N TYR A 144 4.37 4.87 7.14
CA TYR A 144 4.87 5.68 6.03
C TYR A 144 4.12 7.01 6.02
N GLU A 145 4.86 8.09 6.01
CA GLU A 145 4.33 9.44 5.83
C GLU A 145 4.99 10.05 4.59
N ASN A 146 4.19 10.65 3.73
CA ASN A 146 4.67 11.29 2.52
C ASN A 146 3.98 12.64 2.31
N GLU A 147 4.73 13.73 2.43
CA GLU A 147 4.27 15.09 2.18
C GLU A 147 4.87 15.60 0.87
N VAL A 148 4.02 16.08 -0.03
CA VAL A 148 4.43 16.62 -1.32
C VAL A 148 3.88 18.04 -1.49
N THR A 149 4.75 18.95 -1.89
CA THR A 149 4.38 20.29 -2.32
C THR A 149 4.97 20.55 -3.69
N ALA A 150 4.18 21.08 -4.61
CA ALA A 150 4.68 21.45 -5.93
C ALA A 150 4.10 22.77 -6.41
N LEU A 151 4.90 23.50 -7.19
CA LEU A 151 4.50 24.64 -7.99
C LEU A 151 4.73 24.30 -9.45
N PHE A 152 3.81 24.71 -10.31
CA PHE A 152 3.93 24.46 -11.74
C PHE A 152 3.37 25.60 -12.57
N ALA A 153 3.91 25.73 -13.76
CA ALA A 153 3.43 26.65 -14.78
C ALA A 153 3.57 26.00 -16.15
N ASP A 154 2.63 26.29 -17.02
CA ASP A 154 2.67 25.92 -18.44
C ASP A 154 2.17 27.09 -19.27
N VAL A 155 2.79 27.29 -20.43
CA VAL A 155 2.41 28.30 -21.38
C VAL A 155 2.49 27.76 -22.79
N THR A 156 1.47 28.01 -23.59
CA THR A 156 1.43 27.70 -25.02
C THR A 156 1.19 28.98 -25.80
N TYR A 157 2.13 29.33 -26.66
CA TYR A 157 2.06 30.48 -27.53
C TYR A 157 1.85 30.08 -28.99
N SER A 158 0.83 30.65 -29.63
CA SER A 158 0.52 30.46 -31.04
C SER A 158 1.31 31.45 -31.88
N VAL A 159 2.38 30.98 -32.51
CA VAL A 159 3.24 31.80 -33.41
C VAL A 159 2.53 32.08 -34.72
N SER A 160 1.71 31.16 -35.20
CA SER A 160 0.86 31.27 -36.39
C SER A 160 -0.30 30.29 -36.25
N ASP A 161 -1.25 30.34 -37.22
CA ASP A 161 -2.39 29.41 -37.26
C ASP A 161 -1.99 27.94 -37.28
N ARG A 162 -0.75 27.65 -37.68
CA ARG A 162 -0.23 26.28 -37.85
C ARG A 162 0.90 25.91 -36.88
N THR A 163 1.41 26.87 -36.12
CA THR A 163 2.60 26.66 -35.28
C THR A 163 2.35 27.15 -33.87
N ARG A 164 2.53 26.27 -32.88
CA ARG A 164 2.43 26.57 -31.46
C ARG A 164 3.71 26.14 -30.77
N LEU A 165 4.16 26.93 -29.81
CA LEU A 165 5.27 26.62 -28.91
C LEU A 165 4.74 26.47 -27.50
N GLY A 166 5.07 25.33 -26.86
CA GLY A 166 4.70 25.06 -25.47
C GLY A 166 5.95 25.02 -24.61
N PHE A 167 5.83 25.55 -23.40
CA PHE A 167 6.86 25.48 -22.36
C PHE A 167 6.18 25.25 -21.02
N GLY A 168 6.66 24.22 -20.29
CA GLY A 168 6.17 23.88 -18.95
C GLY A 168 7.32 23.71 -17.95
N VAL A 169 7.08 24.06 -16.71
CA VAL A 169 8.00 23.87 -15.59
C VAL A 169 7.22 23.40 -14.36
N ARG A 170 7.83 22.51 -13.59
CA ARG A 170 7.33 22.07 -12.28
C ARG A 170 8.50 21.94 -11.31
N ASP A 171 8.35 22.53 -10.15
CA ASP A 171 9.22 22.31 -9.00
C ASP A 171 8.46 21.51 -7.94
N THR A 172 9.07 20.47 -7.41
CA THR A 172 8.42 19.57 -6.45
C THR A 172 9.37 19.28 -5.29
N THR A 173 8.86 19.47 -4.09
CA THR A 173 9.49 19.04 -2.85
C THR A 173 8.70 17.88 -2.27
N GLU A 174 9.40 16.81 -1.94
CA GLU A 174 8.83 15.61 -1.33
C GLU A 174 9.58 15.27 -0.06
N LYS A 175 8.84 15.00 1.03
CA LYS A 175 9.37 14.55 2.31
C LYS A 175 8.74 13.22 2.64
N LYS A 176 9.59 12.19 2.80
CA LYS A 176 9.18 10.84 3.20
C LYS A 176 9.74 10.49 4.56
N VAL A 177 8.90 9.96 5.41
CA VAL A 177 9.28 9.38 6.68
C VAL A 177 8.84 7.92 6.70
N HIS A 178 9.74 7.05 7.10
CA HIS A 178 9.45 5.65 7.32
C HIS A 178 9.91 5.26 8.70
N SER A 179 9.00 4.75 9.49
CA SER A 179 9.30 4.13 10.78
C SER A 179 8.73 2.73 10.82
N THR A 180 9.39 1.82 11.51
CA THR A 180 8.88 0.47 11.67
C THR A 180 9.09 0.00 13.10
N PHE A 181 8.11 -0.72 13.60
CA PHE A 181 8.21 -1.45 14.85
C PHE A 181 8.05 -2.93 14.51
N SER A 182 9.01 -3.74 14.92
CA SER A 182 8.94 -5.19 14.78
C SER A 182 9.09 -5.84 16.14
N ALA A 183 8.19 -6.76 16.44
CA ALA A 183 8.26 -7.58 17.64
C ALA A 183 8.00 -9.04 17.27
N GLY A 184 8.71 -9.96 17.89
CA GLY A 184 8.51 -11.37 17.61
C GLY A 184 9.20 -12.25 18.64
N ILE A 185 8.86 -13.54 18.60
CA ILE A 185 9.53 -14.59 19.36
C ILE A 185 10.11 -15.58 18.34
N PHE A 186 11.44 -15.70 18.34
CA PHE A 186 12.14 -16.66 17.49
C PHE A 186 12.78 -17.74 18.37
N PRO A 187 12.16 -18.92 18.49
CA PRO A 187 12.72 -20.01 19.29
C PRO A 187 13.99 -20.62 18.68
N PHE A 188 14.25 -20.38 17.40
CA PHE A 188 15.38 -20.98 16.69
C PHE A 188 16.76 -20.41 17.03
N CYS A 189 16.82 -19.22 17.56
CA CYS A 189 18.10 -18.57 17.92
C CYS A 189 18.50 -18.77 19.37
N GLY A 190 17.86 -19.72 20.07
CA GLY A 190 18.14 -19.98 21.48
C GLY A 190 17.67 -18.87 22.44
N GLY A 191 16.92 -17.92 21.92
CA GLY A 191 16.33 -16.84 22.69
C GLY A 191 14.85 -17.07 22.91
N THR A 192 14.44 -17.12 24.16
CA THR A 192 13.02 -17.08 24.57
C THR A 192 12.51 -15.65 24.75
N GLU A 193 13.36 -14.68 24.49
CA GLU A 193 13.06 -13.26 24.70
C GLU A 193 12.51 -12.63 23.42
N PRO A 194 11.45 -11.82 23.51
CA PRO A 194 10.95 -11.05 22.38
C PRO A 194 12.00 -10.04 21.95
N PHE A 195 12.23 -9.96 20.63
CA PHE A 195 13.03 -8.86 20.08
C PHE A 195 12.12 -7.69 19.70
N ILE A 196 12.62 -6.48 19.91
CA ILE A 196 11.97 -5.23 19.53
C ILE A 196 12.97 -4.44 18.71
N GLN A 197 12.61 -4.10 17.49
CA GLN A 197 13.37 -3.21 16.62
C GLN A 197 12.51 -1.97 16.34
N LYS A 198 13.10 -0.80 16.55
CA LYS A 198 12.49 0.51 16.22
C LYS A 198 13.18 1.11 15.02
#